data_fdc8a54c7d22961b25b11b4653537ffb
#
_entry.id   fdc8a54c7d22961b25b11b4653537ffb
#
_cell.length_a   1.000
_cell.length_b   1.000
_cell.length_c   1.000
_cell.angle_alpha   90.00
_cell.angle_beta   90.00
_cell.angle_gamma   90.00
#
_symmetry.space_group_name_H-M   'P 1'
#
loop_
_entity.id
_entity.type
_entity.pdbx_description
1 polymer ?
#
loop_
_entity_poly.entity_id
_entity_poly.type
_entity_poly.pdbx_seq_one_letter_code
_entity_poly.pdbx_strand_id
1 'polypeptide(L)'
;MELSLDRLTKQYGRKIAVDCISATLKPGVYGLLGANGAGKTTLMRMLCAVLESTSGEVLLDGKEVTSMGADYRNVLGYLPQDFGYYPNYTAVEFLMYIAALKGIPKNVAKKRVTELLEVVDLSYVANKKVKTFSGGMKQRVGIAQALLNNPKILILDEPTAGLDP
;
A
#
# COMPACT_ATOMS: atom_id res chain seq x y z
N MET A 1 -2.36 -10.65 15.96
CA MET A 1 -2.08 -9.37 15.30
C MET A 1 -3.41 -8.63 15.16
N GLU A 2 -3.48 -7.45 15.70
CA GLU A 2 -4.68 -6.62 15.76
C GLU A 2 -4.28 -5.17 15.45
N LEU A 3 -5.01 -4.52 14.53
CA LEU A 3 -4.80 -3.12 14.19
C LEU A 3 -5.97 -2.32 14.78
N SER A 4 -5.68 -1.42 15.71
CA SER A 4 -6.69 -0.62 16.41
C SER A 4 -6.56 0.85 16.07
N LEU A 5 -7.69 1.51 15.91
CA LEU A 5 -7.83 2.94 15.76
C LEU A 5 -8.46 3.48 17.04
N ASP A 6 -7.84 4.43 17.69
CA ASP A 6 -8.40 5.10 18.87
C ASP A 6 -8.68 6.57 18.58
N ARG A 7 -9.96 6.92 18.46
CA ARG A 7 -10.48 8.29 18.22
C ARG A 7 -9.72 9.04 17.13
N LEU A 8 -9.39 8.32 16.06
CA LEU A 8 -8.54 8.82 14.98
C LEU A 8 -9.24 9.95 14.23
N THR A 9 -8.61 11.11 14.19
CA THR A 9 -9.15 12.32 13.56
C THR A 9 -8.12 12.94 12.62
N LYS A 10 -8.56 13.39 11.45
CA LYS A 10 -7.77 14.24 10.57
C LYS A 10 -8.55 15.46 10.14
N GLN A 11 -7.99 16.62 10.45
CA GLN A 11 -8.52 17.92 10.07
C GLN A 11 -7.53 18.69 9.19
N TYR A 12 -8.02 19.29 8.13
CA TYR A 12 -7.29 20.20 7.24
C TYR A 12 -7.91 21.58 7.34
N GLY A 13 -7.27 22.48 8.09
CA GLY A 13 -7.85 23.79 8.39
C GLY A 13 -9.23 23.66 9.05
N ARG A 14 -10.28 24.08 8.35
CA ARG A 14 -11.68 23.96 8.87
C ARG A 14 -12.39 22.68 8.46
N LYS A 15 -11.79 21.88 7.54
CA LYS A 15 -12.42 20.66 7.03
C LYS A 15 -11.95 19.45 7.85
N ILE A 16 -12.88 18.74 8.45
CA ILE A 16 -12.63 17.43 9.07
C ILE A 16 -12.80 16.37 7.97
N ALA A 17 -11.73 15.65 7.67
CA ALA A 17 -11.70 14.60 6.65
C ALA A 17 -11.96 13.21 7.25
N VAL A 18 -11.53 13.00 8.49
CA VAL A 18 -11.78 11.80 9.30
C VAL A 18 -12.14 12.30 10.69
N ASP A 19 -13.28 11.87 11.22
CA ASP A 19 -13.82 12.38 12.46
C ASP A 19 -13.97 11.27 13.52
N CYS A 20 -13.10 11.28 14.52
CA CYS A 20 -13.15 10.49 15.73
C CYS A 20 -13.46 8.99 15.51
N ILE A 21 -12.78 8.36 14.55
CA ILE A 21 -13.01 6.94 14.24
C ILE A 21 -12.28 6.06 15.23
N SER A 22 -13.05 5.14 15.86
CA SER A 22 -12.50 4.06 16.69
C SER A 22 -12.94 2.72 16.12
N ALA A 23 -12.01 1.81 15.92
CA ALA A 23 -12.25 0.47 15.40
C ALA A 23 -11.12 -0.48 15.78
N THR A 24 -11.44 -1.77 15.82
CA THR A 24 -10.45 -2.83 16.01
C THR A 24 -10.56 -3.83 14.86
N LEU A 25 -9.48 -3.94 14.10
CA LEU A 25 -9.39 -4.82 12.94
C LEU A 25 -8.57 -6.05 13.30
N LYS A 26 -9.23 -7.21 13.33
CA LYS A 26 -8.60 -8.53 13.51
C LYS A 26 -8.18 -9.09 12.13
N PRO A 27 -7.40 -10.19 12.07
CA PRO A 27 -7.10 -10.81 10.78
C PRO A 27 -8.36 -11.09 9.96
N GLY A 28 -8.41 -10.56 8.72
CA GLY A 28 -9.58 -10.65 7.85
C GLY A 28 -9.46 -9.68 6.67
N VAL A 29 -10.49 -9.66 5.83
CA VAL A 29 -10.61 -8.74 4.70
C VAL A 29 -11.68 -7.70 5.02
N TYR A 30 -11.32 -6.43 4.89
CA TYR A 30 -12.18 -5.30 5.19
C TYR A 30 -12.38 -4.42 3.95
N GLY A 31 -13.61 -4.09 3.63
CA GLY A 31 -13.96 -3.13 2.58
C GLY A 31 -14.31 -1.76 3.20
N LEU A 32 -13.59 -0.73 2.79
CA LEU A 32 -13.91 0.64 3.17
C LEU A 32 -14.80 1.28 2.10
N LEU A 33 -16.07 1.44 2.43
CA LEU A 33 -17.08 1.98 1.52
C LEU A 33 -17.41 3.44 1.86
N GLY A 34 -17.73 4.21 0.84
CA GLY A 34 -18.13 5.61 1.01
C GLY A 34 -18.02 6.40 -0.30
N ALA A 35 -18.70 7.53 -0.39
CA ALA A 35 -18.66 8.44 -1.53
C ALA A 35 -17.24 9.00 -1.77
N ASN A 36 -17.01 9.55 -2.97
CA ASN A 36 -15.79 10.28 -3.25
C ASN A 36 -15.69 11.51 -2.34
N GLY A 37 -14.49 11.71 -1.76
CA GLY A 37 -14.28 12.78 -0.78
C GLY A 37 -14.70 12.46 0.67
N ALA A 38 -15.20 11.25 0.95
CA ALA A 38 -15.57 10.82 2.30
C ALA A 38 -14.38 10.55 3.26
N GLY A 39 -13.15 10.81 2.83
CA GLY A 39 -11.95 10.63 3.66
C GLY A 39 -11.31 9.24 3.61
N LYS A 40 -11.74 8.34 2.73
CA LYS A 40 -11.20 6.97 2.60
C LYS A 40 -9.67 6.94 2.42
N THR A 41 -9.16 7.63 1.40
CA THR A 41 -7.71 7.75 1.15
C THR A 41 -6.98 8.39 2.33
N THR A 42 -7.58 9.39 2.98
CA THR A 42 -7.02 10.02 4.20
C THR A 42 -6.87 9.00 5.32
N LEU A 43 -7.90 8.22 5.58
CA LEU A 43 -7.87 7.15 6.59
C LEU A 43 -6.80 6.11 6.24
N MET A 44 -6.78 5.60 5.00
CA MET A 44 -5.78 4.60 4.57
C MET A 44 -4.36 5.13 4.72
N ARG A 45 -4.10 6.41 4.39
CA ARG A 45 -2.76 7.02 4.56
C ARG A 45 -2.35 7.14 6.02
N MET A 46 -3.29 7.39 6.94
CA MET A 46 -3.00 7.35 8.38
C MET A 46 -2.71 5.93 8.86
N LEU A 47 -3.50 4.95 8.43
CA LEU A 47 -3.23 3.52 8.70
C LEU A 47 -1.87 3.07 8.19
N CYS A 48 -1.38 3.65 7.09
CA CYS A 48 -0.05 3.36 6.53
C CYS A 48 1.09 4.13 7.22
N ALA A 49 0.82 4.96 8.22
CA ALA A 49 1.77 5.88 8.84
C ALA A 49 2.47 6.82 7.81
N VAL A 50 1.78 7.13 6.70
CA VAL A 50 2.23 8.08 5.66
C VAL A 50 1.70 9.49 5.94
N LEU A 51 0.61 9.57 6.70
CA LEU A 51 -0.05 10.80 7.11
C LEU A 51 -0.27 10.80 8.61
N GLU A 52 0.20 11.83 9.30
CA GLU A 52 -0.05 12.01 10.73
C GLU A 52 -1.50 12.40 10.99
N SER A 53 -2.10 11.82 12.03
CA SER A 53 -3.39 12.24 12.56
C SER A 53 -3.33 13.63 13.18
N THR A 54 -4.46 14.33 13.26
CA THR A 54 -4.59 15.56 14.07
C THR A 54 -4.76 15.22 15.54
N SER A 55 -5.48 14.13 15.83
CA SER A 55 -5.61 13.53 17.16
C SER A 55 -5.96 12.06 17.04
N GLY A 56 -5.85 11.33 18.14
CA GLY A 56 -6.00 9.89 18.15
C GLY A 56 -4.81 9.18 17.52
N GLU A 57 -4.79 7.86 17.58
CA GLU A 57 -3.66 7.06 17.18
C GLU A 57 -4.06 5.76 16.49
N VAL A 58 -3.13 5.18 15.76
CA VAL A 58 -3.23 3.84 15.17
C VAL A 58 -2.26 2.93 15.91
N LEU A 59 -2.75 1.80 16.38
CA LEU A 59 -1.98 0.86 17.18
C LEU A 59 -1.91 -0.51 16.48
N LEU A 60 -0.74 -1.10 16.42
CA LEU A 60 -0.52 -2.50 16.04
C LEU A 60 -0.13 -3.30 17.29
N ASP A 61 -0.99 -4.23 17.70
CA ASP A 61 -0.81 -5.02 18.93
C ASP A 61 -0.48 -4.13 20.14
N GLY A 62 -1.19 -2.98 20.27
CA GLY A 62 -1.04 -2.03 21.36
C GLY A 62 0.16 -1.07 21.26
N LYS A 63 0.93 -1.11 20.15
CA LYS A 63 2.04 -0.18 19.90
C LYS A 63 1.67 0.81 18.81
N GLU A 64 1.92 2.09 19.05
CA GLU A 64 1.66 3.14 18.07
C GLU A 64 2.51 2.94 16.81
N VAL A 65 1.86 2.89 15.63
CA VAL A 65 2.51 2.56 14.35
C VAL A 65 3.53 3.61 13.92
N THR A 66 3.36 4.88 14.28
CA THR A 66 4.29 5.97 13.98
C THR A 66 5.61 5.78 14.72
N SER A 67 5.57 5.29 15.96
CA SER A 67 6.74 5.01 16.77
C SER A 67 7.50 3.75 16.33
N MET A 68 6.83 2.81 15.67
CA MET A 68 7.45 1.57 15.20
C MET A 68 8.40 1.77 14.00
N GLY A 69 8.22 2.81 13.23
CA GLY A 69 9.11 3.17 12.11
C GLY A 69 9.30 2.05 11.09
N ALA A 70 10.50 1.51 10.96
CA ALA A 70 10.84 0.46 10.00
C ALA A 70 10.11 -0.86 10.29
N ASP A 71 9.88 -1.21 11.54
CA ASP A 71 9.23 -2.47 11.93
C ASP A 71 7.78 -2.51 11.42
N TYR A 72 7.07 -1.39 11.49
CA TYR A 72 5.73 -1.31 10.89
C TYR A 72 5.79 -1.43 9.36
N ARG A 73 6.70 -0.69 8.69
CA ARG A 73 6.86 -0.76 7.24
C ARG A 73 7.23 -2.15 6.73
N ASN A 74 7.94 -2.95 7.53
CA ASN A 74 8.29 -4.32 7.18
C ASN A 74 7.08 -5.26 7.11
N VAL A 75 6.04 -5.00 7.89
CA VAL A 75 4.81 -5.82 7.89
C VAL A 75 3.69 -5.23 7.04
N LEU A 76 3.90 -4.02 6.47
CA LEU A 76 2.92 -3.29 5.68
C LEU A 76 3.21 -3.39 4.18
N GLY A 77 2.17 -3.68 3.39
CA GLY A 77 2.10 -3.45 1.96
C GLY A 77 1.08 -2.34 1.69
N TYR A 78 1.44 -1.37 0.86
CA TYR A 78 0.55 -0.27 0.51
C TYR A 78 0.56 0.01 -0.99
N LEU A 79 -0.62 0.03 -1.59
CA LEU A 79 -0.87 0.53 -2.93
C LEU A 79 -1.71 1.80 -2.81
N PRO A 80 -1.14 3.00 -3.03
CA PRO A 80 -1.91 4.24 -3.10
C PRO A 80 -2.73 4.30 -4.39
N GLN A 81 -3.78 5.12 -4.41
CA GLN A 81 -4.62 5.38 -5.60
C GLN A 81 -3.76 5.82 -6.80
N ASP A 82 -2.81 6.73 -6.57
CA ASP A 82 -1.80 7.13 -7.54
C ASP A 82 -0.44 6.63 -7.08
N PHE A 83 -0.01 5.46 -7.57
CA PHE A 83 1.33 5.01 -7.28
C PHE A 83 2.33 5.53 -8.32
N GLY A 84 3.42 6.13 -7.83
CA GLY A 84 4.51 6.60 -8.67
C GLY A 84 5.34 5.44 -9.22
N TYR A 85 5.65 5.48 -10.51
CA TYR A 85 6.54 4.52 -11.17
C TYR A 85 7.57 5.25 -12.03
N TYR A 86 8.69 4.59 -12.32
CA TYR A 86 9.70 5.12 -13.23
C TYR A 86 9.39 4.68 -14.67
N PRO A 87 8.95 5.59 -15.55
CA PRO A 87 8.39 5.25 -16.87
C PRO A 87 9.37 4.47 -17.77
N ASN A 88 10.68 4.71 -17.61
CA ASN A 88 11.71 4.10 -18.41
C ASN A 88 12.30 2.80 -17.85
N TYR A 89 11.90 2.41 -16.63
CA TYR A 89 12.26 1.12 -16.05
C TYR A 89 11.38 0.03 -16.65
N THR A 90 11.92 -1.16 -16.80
CA THR A 90 11.13 -2.38 -17.00
C THR A 90 10.42 -2.75 -15.72
N ALA A 91 9.42 -3.62 -15.80
CA ALA A 91 8.71 -4.09 -14.60
C ALA A 91 9.68 -4.76 -13.60
N VAL A 92 10.61 -5.57 -14.10
CA VAL A 92 11.65 -6.19 -13.27
C VAL A 92 12.55 -5.15 -12.62
N GLU A 93 13.08 -4.19 -13.38
CA GLU A 93 13.95 -3.13 -12.86
C GLU A 93 13.24 -2.31 -11.78
N PHE A 94 11.98 -1.94 -12.02
CA PHE A 94 11.19 -1.19 -11.06
C PHE A 94 10.99 -1.97 -9.75
N LEU A 95 10.53 -3.22 -9.84
CA LEU A 95 10.32 -4.05 -8.64
C LEU A 95 11.63 -4.37 -7.90
N MET A 96 12.72 -4.60 -8.61
CA MET A 96 14.06 -4.78 -8.01
C MET A 96 14.54 -3.52 -7.31
N TYR A 97 14.29 -2.34 -7.87
CA TYR A 97 14.60 -1.05 -7.25
C TYR A 97 13.81 -0.87 -5.94
N ILE A 98 12.50 -1.13 -5.95
CA ILE A 98 11.67 -1.04 -4.74
C ILE A 98 12.11 -2.08 -3.69
N ALA A 99 12.46 -3.30 -4.12
CA ALA A 99 12.98 -4.33 -3.21
C ALA A 99 14.28 -3.87 -2.52
N ALA A 100 15.17 -3.20 -3.25
CA ALA A 100 16.39 -2.63 -2.67
C ALA A 100 16.09 -1.53 -1.64
N LEU A 101 15.13 -0.64 -1.92
CA LEU A 101 14.67 0.38 -0.97
C LEU A 101 14.05 -0.22 0.30
N LYS A 102 13.43 -1.40 0.18
CA LYS A 102 12.90 -2.17 1.31
C LYS A 102 13.97 -3.00 2.04
N GLY A 103 15.23 -2.95 1.63
CA GLY A 103 16.32 -3.71 2.23
C GLY A 103 16.27 -5.22 1.94
N ILE A 104 15.53 -5.65 0.91
CA ILE A 104 15.45 -7.07 0.54
C ILE A 104 16.74 -7.48 -0.18
N PRO A 105 17.47 -8.52 0.27
CA PRO A 105 18.70 -8.98 -0.38
C PRO A 105 18.47 -9.33 -1.85
N LYS A 106 19.42 -8.99 -2.73
CA LYS A 106 19.27 -9.09 -4.19
C LYS A 106 18.87 -10.48 -4.68
N ASN A 107 19.45 -11.53 -4.09
CA ASN A 107 19.13 -12.92 -4.44
C ASN A 107 17.67 -13.29 -4.06
N VAL A 108 17.20 -12.84 -2.91
CA VAL A 108 15.81 -13.02 -2.45
C VAL A 108 14.86 -12.19 -3.31
N ALA A 109 15.21 -10.92 -3.56
CA ALA A 109 14.43 -10.02 -4.40
C ALA A 109 14.21 -10.58 -5.81
N LYS A 110 15.26 -11.13 -6.46
CA LYS A 110 15.14 -11.75 -7.79
C LYS A 110 14.05 -12.82 -7.82
N LYS A 111 14.11 -13.77 -6.90
CA LYS A 111 13.11 -14.84 -6.81
C LYS A 111 11.71 -14.28 -6.57
N ARG A 112 11.59 -13.39 -5.60
CA ARG A 112 10.30 -12.78 -5.22
C ARG A 112 9.68 -11.97 -6.35
N VAL A 113 10.47 -11.20 -7.09
CA VAL A 113 10.00 -10.40 -8.25
C VAL A 113 9.46 -11.32 -9.35
N THR A 114 10.15 -12.43 -9.66
CA THR A 114 9.67 -13.41 -10.65
C THR A 114 8.33 -14.01 -10.22
N GLU A 115 8.23 -14.50 -8.98
CA GLU A 115 6.99 -15.05 -8.42
C GLU A 115 5.83 -14.04 -8.48
N LEU A 116 6.09 -12.78 -8.11
CA LEU A 116 5.04 -11.76 -8.09
C LEU A 116 4.59 -11.35 -9.49
N LEU A 117 5.50 -11.32 -10.46
CA LEU A 117 5.13 -11.05 -11.86
C LEU A 117 4.26 -12.17 -12.45
N GLU A 118 4.45 -13.43 -12.01
CA GLU A 118 3.56 -14.54 -12.34
C GLU A 118 2.18 -14.37 -11.68
N VAL A 119 2.16 -14.07 -10.38
CA VAL A 119 0.91 -13.87 -9.61
C VAL A 119 0.03 -12.78 -10.22
N VAL A 120 0.64 -11.69 -10.72
CA VAL A 120 -0.10 -10.58 -11.33
C VAL A 120 -0.23 -10.72 -12.85
N ASP A 121 0.13 -11.87 -13.43
CA ASP A 121 0.05 -12.16 -14.87
C ASP A 121 0.76 -11.10 -15.74
N LEU A 122 2.01 -10.80 -15.40
CA LEU A 122 2.88 -9.86 -16.14
C LEU A 122 4.23 -10.44 -16.56
N SER A 123 4.45 -11.77 -16.41
CA SER A 123 5.70 -12.43 -16.76
C SER A 123 6.09 -12.22 -18.23
N TYR A 124 5.11 -12.22 -19.14
CA TYR A 124 5.32 -12.06 -20.58
C TYR A 124 5.78 -10.65 -21.00
N VAL A 125 5.65 -9.66 -20.13
CA VAL A 125 6.08 -8.27 -20.33
C VAL A 125 7.10 -7.80 -19.29
N ALA A 126 7.63 -8.70 -18.49
CA ALA A 126 8.55 -8.40 -17.38
C ALA A 126 9.70 -7.45 -17.78
N ASN A 127 10.23 -7.61 -18.99
CA ASN A 127 11.34 -6.83 -19.54
C ASN A 127 10.89 -5.64 -20.42
N LYS A 128 9.60 -5.34 -20.50
CA LYS A 128 9.09 -4.16 -21.21
C LYS A 128 9.01 -2.96 -20.25
N LYS A 129 9.21 -1.76 -20.80
CA LYS A 129 9.16 -0.51 -20.03
C LYS A 129 7.75 -0.23 -19.53
N VAL A 130 7.63 0.15 -18.25
CA VAL A 130 6.33 0.40 -17.60
C VAL A 130 5.52 1.50 -18.30
N LYS A 131 6.17 2.45 -18.98
CA LYS A 131 5.47 3.47 -19.77
C LYS A 131 4.61 2.89 -20.90
N THR A 132 4.92 1.68 -21.39
CA THR A 132 4.17 1.02 -22.46
C THR A 132 2.98 0.20 -21.94
N PHE A 133 2.78 0.14 -20.63
CA PHE A 133 1.75 -0.65 -19.99
C PHE A 133 0.40 0.08 -20.03
N SER A 134 -0.68 -0.68 -20.17
CA SER A 134 -2.04 -0.19 -19.97
C SER A 134 -2.25 0.25 -18.51
N GLY A 135 -3.34 0.95 -18.22
CA GLY A 135 -3.73 1.31 -16.86
C GLY A 135 -3.79 0.10 -15.93
N GLY A 136 -4.50 -0.95 -16.36
CA GLY A 136 -4.61 -2.20 -15.60
C GLY A 136 -3.28 -2.92 -15.41
N MET A 137 -2.38 -2.91 -16.39
CA MET A 137 -1.03 -3.48 -16.24
C MET A 137 -0.20 -2.69 -15.21
N LYS A 138 -0.27 -1.35 -15.23
CA LYS A 138 0.38 -0.50 -14.22
C LYS A 138 -0.15 -0.79 -12.83
N GLN A 139 -1.47 -0.90 -12.68
CA GLN A 139 -2.10 -1.25 -11.41
C GLN A 139 -1.60 -2.60 -10.88
N ARG A 140 -1.49 -3.61 -11.75
CA ARG A 140 -0.94 -4.92 -11.40
C ARG A 140 0.53 -4.85 -10.95
N VAL A 141 1.37 -4.01 -11.58
CA VAL A 141 2.73 -3.73 -11.09
C VAL A 141 2.70 -3.11 -9.69
N GLY A 142 1.78 -2.18 -9.44
CA GLY A 142 1.59 -1.57 -8.12
C GLY A 142 1.18 -2.59 -7.06
N ILE A 143 0.31 -3.55 -7.40
CA ILE A 143 -0.05 -4.66 -6.51
C ILE A 143 1.18 -5.53 -6.21
N ALA A 144 1.97 -5.90 -7.23
CA ALA A 144 3.21 -6.66 -7.04
C ALA A 144 4.19 -5.92 -6.12
N GLN A 145 4.34 -4.59 -6.29
CA GLN A 145 5.15 -3.74 -5.41
C GLN A 145 4.68 -3.81 -3.96
N ALA A 146 3.37 -3.73 -3.71
CA ALA A 146 2.82 -3.78 -2.36
C ALA A 146 3.07 -5.13 -1.67
N LEU A 147 3.22 -6.21 -2.44
CA LEU A 147 3.43 -7.58 -1.96
C LEU A 147 4.90 -7.98 -1.79
N LEU A 148 5.86 -7.14 -2.17
CA LEU A 148 7.29 -7.48 -2.22
C LEU A 148 7.86 -8.02 -0.91
N ASN A 149 7.54 -7.39 0.21
CA ASN A 149 8.04 -7.77 1.54
C ASN A 149 7.19 -8.83 2.25
N ASN A 150 6.29 -9.52 1.53
CA ASN A 150 5.36 -10.49 2.10
C ASN A 150 4.59 -9.92 3.31
N PRO A 151 3.85 -8.82 3.12
CA PRO A 151 3.26 -8.06 4.21
C PRO A 151 2.21 -8.87 4.97
N LYS A 152 2.09 -8.60 6.27
CA LYS A 152 1.00 -9.12 7.12
C LYS A 152 -0.24 -8.23 7.08
N ILE A 153 -0.06 -6.95 6.75
CA ILE A 153 -1.13 -5.97 6.54
C ILE A 153 -1.00 -5.45 5.12
N LEU A 154 -2.06 -5.56 4.33
CA LEU A 154 -2.11 -5.06 2.96
C LEU A 154 -3.22 -4.02 2.87
N ILE A 155 -2.87 -2.79 2.48
CA ILE A 155 -3.80 -1.70 2.26
C ILE A 155 -3.77 -1.32 0.78
N LEU A 156 -4.93 -1.40 0.12
CA LEU A 156 -5.08 -1.10 -1.29
C LEU A 156 -6.12 0.02 -1.44
N ASP A 157 -5.70 1.16 -2.00
CA ASP A 157 -6.59 2.29 -2.28
C ASP A 157 -7.03 2.22 -3.75
N GLU A 158 -8.31 1.92 -3.99
CA GLU A 158 -8.92 1.74 -5.32
C GLU A 158 -8.17 0.72 -6.21
N PRO A 159 -7.95 -0.52 -5.76
CA PRO A 159 -7.11 -1.48 -6.49
C PRO A 159 -7.66 -1.90 -7.87
N THR A 160 -8.93 -1.64 -8.13
CA THR A 160 -9.60 -1.95 -9.40
C THR A 160 -9.70 -0.75 -10.35
N ALA A 161 -9.22 0.42 -9.97
CA ALA A 161 -9.19 1.58 -10.83
C ALA A 161 -8.37 1.29 -12.10
N GLY A 162 -9.01 1.38 -13.28
CA GLY A 162 -8.38 1.09 -14.57
C GLY A 162 -8.23 -0.40 -14.92
N LEU A 163 -8.83 -1.29 -14.16
CA LEU A 163 -9.09 -2.66 -14.60
C LEU A 163 -10.43 -2.67 -15.31
N ASP A 164 -10.44 -3.11 -16.58
CA ASP A 164 -11.70 -3.40 -17.29
C ASP A 164 -12.44 -4.55 -16.57
N PRO A 165 -13.78 -4.48 -16.47
CA PRO A 165 -14.58 -5.54 -15.84
C PRO A 165 -14.49 -6.86 -16.59
#